data_adb6297c993b33d69a78ea2fcf7e3b44
#
_entry.id   adb6297c993b33d69a78ea2fcf7e3b44
#
_cell.length_a   1.000
_cell.length_b   1.000
_cell.length_c   1.000
_cell.angle_alpha   90.00
_cell.angle_beta   90.00
_cell.angle_gamma   90.00
#
_symmetry.space_group_name_H-M   'P 1'
#
loop_
_entity.id
_entity.type
_entity.pdbx_description
1 polymer ?
#
loop_
_entity_poly.entity_id
_entity_poly.type
_entity_poly.pdbx_seq_one_letter_code
_entity_poly.pdbx_strand_id
1 'polypeptide(L)'
;SPPGGGGLKSLHCLRHLALFTKLRPHVHAFLAAAAQVCQLYVYTMGDKNYAREMARLLDPTGQLFNGRVIANSDSTNAHTKDLDIVLGAESAVLIVDDTDRVWPQNLANLIRIDRYHFFPSSAAGFRQAGRSVMDRGWLDEGANGDRAQLCDVLDVVATAHRLFFEGTAAAGTAAAEEEDKE
;
A
#
# COMPACT_ATOMS: atom_id res chain seq x y z
N SER A 1 29.60 -16.07 -10.82
CA SER A 1 29.12 -15.38 -9.61
C SER A 1 27.70 -14.88 -9.87
N PRO A 2 26.71 -15.14 -9.02
CA PRO A 2 25.36 -14.61 -9.19
C PRO A 2 25.41 -13.08 -9.05
N PRO A 3 24.58 -12.30 -9.81
CA PRO A 3 24.56 -10.86 -9.71
C PRO A 3 24.14 -10.42 -8.32
N GLY A 4 24.76 -9.40 -7.84
CA GLY A 4 24.82 -8.86 -6.49
C GLY A 4 23.57 -9.03 -5.61
N GLY A 5 23.81 -9.41 -4.37
CA GLY A 5 22.92 -9.81 -3.28
C GLY A 5 21.77 -8.88 -2.85
N GLY A 6 21.22 -8.06 -3.72
CA GLY A 6 20.04 -7.23 -3.41
C GLY A 6 18.71 -7.99 -3.46
N GLY A 7 18.58 -8.95 -4.37
CA GLY A 7 17.30 -9.64 -4.64
C GLY A 7 16.75 -10.53 -3.52
N LEU A 8 17.59 -11.01 -2.60
CA LEU A 8 17.17 -11.93 -1.54
C LEU A 8 16.97 -11.28 -0.17
N LYS A 9 17.38 -10.04 0.04
CA LYS A 9 17.38 -9.37 1.36
C LYS A 9 16.02 -9.21 2.02
N SER A 10 14.92 -9.33 1.28
CA SER A 10 13.54 -9.21 1.80
C SER A 10 12.70 -10.44 1.45
N LEU A 11 13.34 -11.60 1.29
CA LEU A 11 12.68 -12.88 1.09
C LEU A 11 12.46 -13.57 2.45
N HIS A 12 11.22 -13.89 2.76
CA HIS A 12 10.79 -14.47 4.02
C HIS A 12 10.14 -15.83 3.80
N CYS A 13 10.50 -16.80 4.65
CA CYS A 13 9.87 -18.12 4.68
C CYS A 13 8.89 -18.19 5.87
N LEU A 14 7.61 -18.16 5.58
CA LEU A 14 6.53 -18.27 6.57
C LEU A 14 6.08 -19.73 6.65
N ARG A 15 6.85 -20.56 7.36
CA ARG A 15 6.65 -22.03 7.42
C ARG A 15 5.25 -22.43 7.88
N HIS A 16 4.70 -21.73 8.86
CA HIS A 16 3.36 -21.98 9.42
C HIS A 16 2.21 -21.67 8.46
N LEU A 17 2.45 -20.85 7.43
CA LEU A 17 1.53 -20.57 6.35
C LEU A 17 1.88 -21.32 5.05
N ALA A 18 2.95 -22.11 5.05
CA ALA A 18 3.52 -22.76 3.86
C ALA A 18 3.79 -21.78 2.71
N LEU A 19 4.23 -20.56 3.01
CA LEU A 19 4.44 -19.47 2.07
C LEU A 19 5.86 -18.94 2.07
N PHE A 20 6.34 -18.59 0.86
CA PHE A 20 7.46 -17.68 0.67
C PHE A 20 6.94 -16.31 0.26
N THR A 21 7.40 -15.28 0.95
CA THR A 21 7.01 -13.89 0.68
C THR A 21 8.25 -13.07 0.41
N LYS A 22 8.24 -12.38 -0.73
CA LYS A 22 9.26 -11.37 -1.05
C LYS A 22 8.60 -10.00 -0.98
N LEU A 23 9.12 -9.17 -0.09
CA LEU A 23 8.65 -7.79 0.00
C LEU A 23 9.13 -6.97 -1.19
N ARG A 24 8.25 -6.09 -1.67
CA ARG A 24 8.56 -5.13 -2.73
C ARG A 24 9.74 -4.24 -2.33
N PRO A 25 10.66 -3.92 -3.22
CA PRO A 25 11.75 -2.99 -2.93
C PRO A 25 11.24 -1.67 -2.37
N HIS A 26 12.02 -1.08 -1.47
CA HIS A 26 11.75 0.22 -0.84
C HIS A 26 10.50 0.30 0.06
N VAL A 27 9.75 -0.80 0.28
CA VAL A 27 8.48 -0.76 1.03
C VAL A 27 8.64 -0.21 2.44
N HIS A 28 9.69 -0.57 3.18
CA HIS A 28 9.91 -0.04 4.53
C HIS A 28 10.22 1.46 4.54
N ALA A 29 11.02 1.94 3.57
CA ALA A 29 11.30 3.36 3.42
C ALA A 29 10.03 4.14 3.04
N PHE A 30 9.22 3.59 2.13
CA PHE A 30 7.90 4.13 1.77
C PHE A 30 6.99 4.26 2.98
N LEU A 31 6.82 3.18 3.76
CA LEU A 31 5.95 3.17 4.94
C LEU A 31 6.42 4.16 6.00
N ALA A 32 7.73 4.22 6.26
CA ALA A 32 8.29 5.16 7.22
C ALA A 32 8.08 6.63 6.80
N ALA A 33 8.20 6.94 5.52
CA ALA A 33 7.95 8.29 5.00
C ALA A 33 6.45 8.64 4.99
N ALA A 34 5.59 7.72 4.53
CA ALA A 34 4.14 7.93 4.53
C ALA A 34 3.58 8.12 5.95
N ALA A 35 4.13 7.42 6.94
CA ALA A 35 3.72 7.56 8.35
C ALA A 35 3.99 8.95 8.95
N GLN A 36 4.81 9.78 8.30
CA GLN A 36 5.04 11.18 8.76
C GLN A 36 3.84 12.08 8.47
N VAL A 37 3.01 11.72 7.49
CA VAL A 37 1.89 12.55 7.01
C VAL A 37 0.54 11.83 7.07
N CYS A 38 0.52 10.49 7.20
CA CYS A 38 -0.70 9.69 7.19
C CYS A 38 -0.72 8.68 8.33
N GLN A 39 -1.91 8.34 8.82
CA GLN A 39 -2.14 7.10 9.57
C GLN A 39 -2.19 5.91 8.60
N LEU A 40 -1.40 4.88 8.87
CA LEU A 40 -1.31 3.73 7.99
C LEU A 40 -2.24 2.60 8.44
N TYR A 41 -2.90 1.98 7.46
CA TYR A 41 -3.73 0.79 7.59
C TYR A 41 -3.22 -0.31 6.67
N VAL A 42 -3.37 -1.56 7.08
CA VAL A 42 -3.31 -2.72 6.20
C VAL A 42 -4.74 -3.18 5.94
N TYR A 43 -5.13 -3.30 4.67
CA TYR A 43 -6.41 -3.88 4.30
C TYR A 43 -6.19 -4.97 3.25
N THR A 44 -6.45 -6.21 3.60
CA THR A 44 -6.25 -7.38 2.73
C THR A 44 -7.49 -8.26 2.64
N MET A 45 -7.68 -8.90 1.47
CA MET A 45 -8.68 -9.96 1.30
C MET A 45 -8.17 -11.33 1.79
N GLY A 46 -6.95 -11.41 2.31
CA GLY A 46 -6.44 -12.60 2.99
C GLY A 46 -7.08 -12.82 4.36
N ASP A 47 -6.91 -14.03 4.91
CA ASP A 47 -7.37 -14.35 6.26
C ASP A 47 -6.57 -13.59 7.35
N LYS A 48 -7.07 -13.65 8.60
CA LYS A 48 -6.44 -12.97 9.75
C LYS A 48 -4.99 -13.38 10.00
N ASN A 49 -4.64 -14.64 9.78
CA ASN A 49 -3.27 -15.11 10.02
C ASN A 49 -2.33 -14.54 8.97
N TYR A 50 -2.73 -14.57 7.71
CA TYR A 50 -2.00 -13.93 6.62
C TYR A 50 -1.86 -12.42 6.84
N ALA A 51 -2.96 -11.73 7.15
CA ALA A 51 -2.96 -10.29 7.39
C ALA A 51 -1.98 -9.88 8.49
N ARG A 52 -1.98 -10.62 9.61
CA ARG A 52 -1.13 -10.39 10.76
C ARG A 52 0.36 -10.61 10.44
N GLU A 53 0.67 -11.68 9.68
CA GLU A 53 2.05 -11.95 9.26
C GLU A 53 2.56 -10.90 8.26
N MET A 54 1.74 -10.48 7.31
CA MET A 54 2.13 -9.40 6.38
C MET A 54 2.36 -8.09 7.12
N ALA A 55 1.47 -7.72 8.03
CA ALA A 55 1.65 -6.52 8.86
C ALA A 55 2.96 -6.58 9.66
N ARG A 56 3.30 -7.74 10.25
CA ARG A 56 4.55 -7.94 11.00
C ARG A 56 5.80 -7.84 10.12
N LEU A 57 5.75 -8.31 8.87
CA LEU A 57 6.85 -8.16 7.93
C LEU A 57 7.05 -6.71 7.48
N LEU A 58 5.94 -5.98 7.29
CA LEU A 58 5.94 -4.58 6.86
C LEU A 58 6.27 -3.61 8.00
N ASP A 59 5.87 -3.94 9.22
CA ASP A 59 6.07 -3.15 10.44
C ASP A 59 6.53 -4.06 11.59
N PRO A 60 7.81 -4.43 11.64
CA PRO A 60 8.33 -5.31 12.69
C PRO A 60 8.20 -4.75 14.11
N THR A 61 8.09 -3.44 14.25
CA THR A 61 7.94 -2.75 15.55
C THR A 61 6.50 -2.62 16.00
N GLY A 62 5.54 -2.76 15.07
CA GLY A 62 4.11 -2.56 15.32
C GLY A 62 3.69 -1.10 15.50
N GLN A 63 4.61 -0.15 15.31
CA GLN A 63 4.35 1.28 15.56
C GLN A 63 3.66 1.97 14.39
N LEU A 64 3.91 1.53 13.15
CA LEU A 64 3.34 2.17 11.96
C LEU A 64 1.84 1.87 11.82
N PHE A 65 1.46 0.61 11.94
CA PHE A 65 0.05 0.21 11.82
C PHE A 65 -0.69 0.27 13.15
N ASN A 66 -0.02 0.08 14.28
CA ASN A 66 -0.61 0.14 15.62
C ASN A 66 -1.95 -0.62 15.73
N GLY A 67 -1.99 -1.85 15.23
CA GLY A 67 -3.18 -2.69 15.23
C GLY A 67 -4.22 -2.40 14.12
N ARG A 68 -4.01 -1.38 13.28
CA ARG A 68 -4.89 -1.04 12.15
C ARG A 68 -4.68 -2.02 10.99
N VAL A 69 -5.15 -3.25 11.17
CA VAL A 69 -5.03 -4.35 10.23
C VAL A 69 -6.41 -4.95 10.00
N ILE A 70 -6.89 -4.84 8.77
CA ILE A 70 -8.21 -5.30 8.32
C ILE A 70 -8.00 -6.52 7.42
N ALA A 71 -8.54 -7.65 7.82
CA ALA A 71 -8.57 -8.90 7.05
C ALA A 71 -9.92 -9.09 6.38
N ASN A 72 -10.04 -10.08 5.50
CA ASN A 72 -11.31 -10.41 4.82
C ASN A 72 -12.47 -10.61 5.80
N SER A 73 -12.24 -11.30 6.91
CA SER A 73 -13.27 -11.55 7.93
C SER A 73 -13.71 -10.31 8.70
N ASP A 74 -13.01 -9.21 8.59
CA ASP A 74 -13.36 -7.93 9.21
C ASP A 74 -14.08 -7.00 8.23
N SER A 75 -14.03 -7.33 6.94
CA SER A 75 -14.70 -6.59 5.86
C SER A 75 -16.21 -6.80 5.89
N THR A 76 -16.97 -5.78 5.61
CA THR A 76 -18.44 -5.83 5.45
C THR A 76 -18.86 -6.64 4.24
N ASN A 77 -17.99 -6.78 3.24
CA ASN A 77 -18.24 -7.52 2.02
C ASN A 77 -17.12 -8.55 1.77
N ALA A 78 -17.50 -9.80 1.42
CA ALA A 78 -16.57 -10.89 1.19
C ALA A 78 -15.72 -10.75 -0.10
N HIS A 79 -16.14 -9.91 -1.06
CA HIS A 79 -15.52 -9.83 -2.39
C HIS A 79 -15.02 -8.43 -2.76
N THR A 80 -15.42 -7.41 -2.02
CA THR A 80 -15.02 -6.01 -2.22
C THR A 80 -14.52 -5.41 -0.93
N LYS A 81 -13.74 -4.35 -1.05
CA LYS A 81 -13.29 -3.52 0.05
C LYS A 81 -14.12 -2.24 0.08
N ASP A 82 -14.32 -1.69 1.26
CA ASP A 82 -15.03 -0.45 1.47
C ASP A 82 -14.33 0.36 2.57
N LEU A 83 -14.48 1.67 2.57
CA LEU A 83 -13.93 2.55 3.58
C LEU A 83 -14.82 2.68 4.82
N ASP A 84 -16.01 2.08 4.84
CA ASP A 84 -16.97 2.11 5.94
C ASP A 84 -16.40 1.62 7.29
N ILE A 85 -15.38 0.75 7.24
CA ILE A 85 -14.67 0.21 8.42
C ILE A 85 -13.37 0.95 8.75
N VAL A 86 -13.01 1.96 7.96
CA VAL A 86 -11.83 2.80 8.20
C VAL A 86 -12.24 4.02 9.02
N LEU A 87 -11.60 4.23 10.16
CA LEU A 87 -11.90 5.39 11.00
C LEU A 87 -11.38 6.66 10.34
N GLY A 88 -12.28 7.58 10.01
CA GLY A 88 -11.95 8.86 9.41
C GLY A 88 -12.95 9.30 8.34
N ALA A 89 -12.80 10.53 7.87
CA ALA A 89 -13.58 11.02 6.73
C ALA A 89 -13.10 10.35 5.44
N GLU A 90 -13.99 9.79 4.66
CA GLU A 90 -13.67 9.12 3.40
C GLU A 90 -12.87 10.03 2.46
N SER A 91 -13.19 11.33 2.42
CA SER A 91 -12.48 12.34 1.63
C SER A 91 -11.02 12.55 2.03
N ALA A 92 -10.62 12.10 3.22
CA ALA A 92 -9.26 12.20 3.75
C ALA A 92 -8.49 10.87 3.66
N VAL A 93 -9.02 9.87 2.96
CA VAL A 93 -8.38 8.55 2.81
C VAL A 93 -7.76 8.42 1.43
N LEU A 94 -6.51 7.93 1.37
CA LEU A 94 -5.86 7.48 0.15
C LEU A 94 -5.69 5.96 0.21
N ILE A 95 -6.03 5.30 -0.89
CA ILE A 95 -5.91 3.85 -1.06
C ILE A 95 -4.73 3.59 -2.01
N VAL A 96 -3.86 2.66 -1.64
CA VAL A 96 -2.81 2.13 -2.53
C VAL A 96 -3.10 0.65 -2.75
N ASP A 97 -3.56 0.30 -3.95
CA ASP A 97 -3.93 -1.08 -4.29
C ASP A 97 -3.63 -1.37 -5.78
N ASP A 98 -3.41 -2.64 -6.11
CA ASP A 98 -3.17 -3.09 -7.47
C ASP A 98 -4.46 -3.46 -8.22
N THR A 99 -5.59 -3.51 -7.54
CA THR A 99 -6.85 -4.02 -8.06
C THR A 99 -8.00 -3.03 -7.85
N ASP A 100 -8.35 -2.30 -8.90
CA ASP A 100 -9.44 -1.30 -8.90
C ASP A 100 -10.82 -1.92 -8.63
N ARG A 101 -11.11 -3.09 -9.22
CA ARG A 101 -12.42 -3.76 -9.10
C ARG A 101 -12.78 -4.21 -7.68
N VAL A 102 -11.84 -4.24 -6.74
CA VAL A 102 -12.17 -4.55 -5.33
C VAL A 102 -12.62 -3.31 -4.56
N TRP A 103 -12.51 -2.11 -5.16
CA TRP A 103 -12.88 -0.81 -4.60
C TRP A 103 -13.98 -0.11 -5.41
N PRO A 104 -15.14 -0.71 -5.67
CA PRO A 104 -16.13 -0.17 -6.60
C PRO A 104 -16.71 1.18 -6.17
N GLN A 105 -16.74 1.47 -4.88
CA GLN A 105 -17.27 2.73 -4.32
C GLN A 105 -16.18 3.81 -4.12
N ASN A 106 -14.91 3.43 -4.09
CA ASN A 106 -13.82 4.32 -3.66
C ASN A 106 -12.74 4.52 -4.74
N LEU A 107 -13.10 4.46 -6.02
CA LEU A 107 -12.15 4.64 -7.12
C LEU A 107 -11.48 6.02 -7.10
N ALA A 108 -12.17 7.05 -6.61
CA ALA A 108 -11.61 8.39 -6.50
C ALA A 108 -10.47 8.50 -5.45
N ASN A 109 -10.44 7.58 -4.49
CA ASN A 109 -9.43 7.52 -3.43
C ASN A 109 -8.23 6.64 -3.83
N LEU A 110 -8.33 5.92 -4.98
CA LEU A 110 -7.39 4.87 -5.35
C LEU A 110 -6.17 5.39 -6.12
N ILE A 111 -5.01 5.21 -5.53
CA ILE A 111 -3.71 5.26 -6.22
C ILE A 111 -3.42 3.85 -6.69
N ARG A 112 -3.61 3.60 -7.99
CA ARG A 112 -3.37 2.28 -8.55
C ARG A 112 -1.88 2.03 -8.73
N ILE A 113 -1.42 0.87 -8.24
CA ILE A 113 -0.04 0.40 -8.35
C ILE A 113 0.01 -0.91 -9.16
N ASP A 114 1.11 -1.17 -9.85
CA ASP A 114 1.28 -2.45 -10.53
C ASP A 114 1.45 -3.58 -9.53
N ARG A 115 0.81 -4.72 -9.82
CA ARG A 115 0.93 -5.91 -8.99
C ARG A 115 2.37 -6.42 -9.00
N TYR A 116 2.94 -6.58 -7.82
CA TYR A 116 4.31 -7.08 -7.66
C TYR A 116 4.32 -8.60 -7.58
N HIS A 117 4.96 -9.24 -8.54
CA HIS A 117 5.17 -10.68 -8.58
C HIS A 117 6.66 -11.01 -8.55
N PHE A 118 7.13 -11.58 -7.46
CA PHE A 118 8.50 -12.08 -7.39
C PHE A 118 8.63 -13.47 -8.02
N PHE A 119 7.72 -14.40 -7.69
CA PHE A 119 7.75 -15.78 -8.14
C PHE A 119 6.91 -15.99 -9.41
N PRO A 120 7.36 -16.85 -10.35
CA PRO A 120 6.59 -17.20 -11.55
C PRO A 120 5.21 -17.81 -11.23
N SER A 121 5.13 -18.66 -10.18
CA SER A 121 3.87 -19.26 -9.74
C SER A 121 2.83 -18.21 -9.31
N SER A 122 3.26 -17.16 -8.63
CA SER A 122 2.38 -16.03 -8.28
C SER A 122 1.89 -15.31 -9.52
N ALA A 123 2.77 -14.97 -10.46
CA ALA A 123 2.40 -14.31 -11.71
C ALA A 123 1.42 -15.15 -12.54
N ALA A 124 1.66 -16.46 -12.66
CA ALA A 124 0.78 -17.38 -13.38
C ALA A 124 -0.62 -17.45 -12.76
N GLY A 125 -0.74 -17.49 -11.42
CA GLY A 125 -2.00 -17.50 -10.70
C GLY A 125 -2.88 -16.27 -10.99
N PHE A 126 -2.25 -15.13 -11.35
CA PHE A 126 -2.95 -13.90 -11.76
C PHE A 126 -2.96 -13.66 -13.28
N ARG A 127 -2.71 -14.70 -14.09
CA ARG A 127 -2.65 -14.62 -15.57
C ARG A 127 -1.59 -13.64 -16.09
N GLN A 128 -0.49 -13.50 -15.35
CA GLN A 128 0.65 -12.66 -15.70
C GLN A 128 1.94 -13.49 -15.85
N ALA A 129 1.82 -14.69 -16.44
CA ALA A 129 2.96 -15.56 -16.71
C ALA A 129 4.05 -14.81 -17.50
N GLY A 130 5.32 -15.06 -17.18
CA GLY A 130 6.47 -14.39 -17.79
C GLY A 130 6.75 -12.98 -17.26
N ARG A 131 5.97 -12.48 -16.29
CA ARG A 131 6.12 -11.11 -15.75
C ARG A 131 6.69 -11.06 -14.33
N SER A 132 7.03 -12.19 -13.72
CA SER A 132 7.66 -12.17 -12.41
C SER A 132 9.08 -11.60 -12.47
N VAL A 133 9.59 -11.17 -11.31
CA VAL A 133 10.99 -10.73 -11.17
C VAL A 133 11.94 -11.86 -11.58
N MET A 134 11.65 -13.10 -11.20
CA MET A 134 12.45 -14.25 -11.59
C MET A 134 12.42 -14.52 -13.09
N ASP A 135 11.27 -14.37 -13.78
CA ASP A 135 11.16 -14.52 -15.23
C ASP A 135 12.00 -13.46 -15.97
N ARG A 136 12.18 -12.27 -15.37
CA ARG A 136 12.99 -11.17 -15.91
C ARG A 136 14.47 -11.22 -15.51
N GLY A 137 14.96 -12.38 -15.05
CA GLY A 137 16.37 -12.55 -14.70
C GLY A 137 16.77 -11.88 -13.37
N TRP A 138 15.86 -11.77 -12.40
CA TRP A 138 16.06 -11.17 -11.07
C TRP A 138 16.30 -9.65 -11.06
N LEU A 139 15.97 -8.98 -12.15
CA LEU A 139 15.97 -7.52 -12.21
C LEU A 139 14.74 -6.99 -11.45
N ASP A 140 14.93 -6.67 -10.18
CA ASP A 140 13.90 -6.11 -9.33
C ASP A 140 13.71 -4.61 -9.59
N GLU A 141 12.63 -4.03 -9.07
CA GLU A 141 12.36 -2.60 -9.21
C GLU A 141 13.54 -1.77 -8.68
N GLY A 142 13.96 -0.78 -9.45
CA GLY A 142 15.10 0.08 -9.12
C GLY A 142 16.48 -0.55 -9.34
N ALA A 143 16.56 -1.82 -9.76
CA ALA A 143 17.85 -2.51 -9.95
C ALA A 143 18.69 -1.92 -11.08
N ASN A 144 18.07 -1.36 -12.12
CA ASN A 144 18.72 -0.72 -13.27
C ASN A 144 18.90 0.80 -13.11
N GLY A 145 18.68 1.34 -11.91
CA GLY A 145 18.67 2.78 -11.69
C GLY A 145 17.33 3.45 -12.04
N ASP A 146 16.34 2.69 -12.51
CA ASP A 146 14.99 3.17 -12.70
C ASP A 146 14.34 3.49 -11.35
N ARG A 147 13.44 4.46 -11.34
CA ARG A 147 12.71 4.81 -10.13
C ARG A 147 11.73 3.70 -9.77
N ALA A 148 11.77 3.21 -8.52
CA ALA A 148 10.82 2.23 -8.04
C ALA A 148 9.43 2.87 -7.87
N GLN A 149 8.38 2.15 -8.24
CA GLN A 149 7.00 2.67 -8.27
C GLN A 149 6.50 3.17 -6.90
N LEU A 150 6.97 2.60 -5.78
CA LEU A 150 6.65 3.12 -4.44
C LEU A 150 7.19 4.54 -4.20
N CYS A 151 8.25 4.95 -4.88
CA CYS A 151 8.73 6.34 -4.81
C CYS A 151 7.75 7.30 -5.49
N ASP A 152 7.18 6.90 -6.63
CA ASP A 152 6.18 7.70 -7.34
C ASP A 152 4.87 7.78 -6.54
N VAL A 153 4.44 6.67 -5.94
CA VAL A 153 3.29 6.64 -5.03
C VAL A 153 3.49 7.57 -3.84
N LEU A 154 4.71 7.61 -3.26
CA LEU A 154 5.02 8.51 -2.14
C LEU A 154 4.89 9.98 -2.54
N ASP A 155 5.33 10.36 -3.74
CA ASP A 155 5.19 11.72 -4.24
C ASP A 155 3.70 12.11 -4.42
N VAL A 156 2.87 11.16 -4.89
CA VAL A 156 1.42 11.37 -4.99
C VAL A 156 0.80 11.55 -3.61
N VAL A 157 1.15 10.69 -2.64
CA VAL A 157 0.66 10.79 -1.25
C VAL A 157 1.04 12.14 -0.63
N ALA A 158 2.31 12.55 -0.75
CA ALA A 158 2.79 13.81 -0.20
C ALA A 158 2.09 15.02 -0.87
N THR A 159 1.87 14.95 -2.18
CA THR A 159 1.18 16.01 -2.93
C THR A 159 -0.29 16.10 -2.53
N ALA A 160 -0.99 14.97 -2.46
CA ALA A 160 -2.40 14.92 -2.05
C ALA A 160 -2.58 15.45 -0.62
N HIS A 161 -1.72 15.03 0.31
CA HIS A 161 -1.72 15.55 1.69
C HIS A 161 -1.56 17.06 1.72
N ARG A 162 -0.57 17.62 1.02
CA ARG A 162 -0.34 19.06 0.96
C ARG A 162 -1.55 19.80 0.41
N LEU A 163 -2.08 19.37 -0.73
CA LEU A 163 -3.23 20.01 -1.37
C LEU A 163 -4.51 19.95 -0.51
N PHE A 164 -4.73 18.83 0.19
CA PHE A 164 -5.87 18.68 1.09
C PHE A 164 -5.84 19.71 2.22
N PHE A 165 -4.70 19.90 2.87
CA PHE A 165 -4.57 20.83 4.00
C PHE A 165 -4.46 22.29 3.56
N GLU A 166 -3.82 22.59 2.41
CA GLU A 166 -3.83 23.93 1.83
C GLU A 166 -5.24 24.36 1.41
N GLY A 167 -6.02 23.46 0.79
CA GLY A 167 -7.40 23.71 0.40
C GLY A 167 -8.34 23.94 1.59
N THR A 168 -8.18 23.16 2.65
CA THR A 168 -8.99 23.35 3.88
C THR A 168 -8.64 24.62 4.63
N ALA A 169 -7.39 25.06 4.63
CA ALA A 169 -6.96 26.32 5.23
C ALA A 169 -7.57 27.52 4.49
N ALA A 170 -7.58 27.50 3.15
CA ALA A 170 -8.18 28.56 2.33
C ALA A 170 -9.70 28.65 2.51
N ALA A 171 -10.39 27.52 2.65
CA ALA A 171 -11.83 27.48 2.92
C ALA A 171 -12.17 28.03 4.33
N GLY A 172 -11.34 27.72 5.32
CA GLY A 172 -11.52 28.23 6.69
C GLY A 172 -11.36 29.74 6.81
N THR A 173 -10.41 30.33 6.07
CA THR A 173 -10.21 31.79 6.05
C THR A 173 -11.35 32.51 5.34
N ALA A 174 -11.89 31.95 4.26
CA ALA A 174 -13.05 32.53 3.54
C ALA A 174 -14.33 32.54 4.40
N ALA A 175 -14.58 31.45 5.16
CA ALA A 175 -15.73 31.37 6.07
C ALA A 175 -15.64 32.37 7.24
N ALA A 176 -14.45 32.58 7.79
CA ALA A 176 -14.24 33.54 8.88
C ALA A 176 -14.41 34.99 8.43
N GLU A 177 -14.10 35.33 7.17
CA GLU A 177 -14.29 36.66 6.58
C GLU A 177 -15.76 36.98 6.24
N GLU A 178 -16.63 35.96 6.09
CA GLU A 178 -18.05 36.12 5.91
C GLU A 178 -18.81 36.35 7.24
N GLU A 179 -18.40 35.67 8.32
CA GLU A 179 -19.01 35.87 9.66
C GLU A 179 -18.70 37.26 10.27
N ASP A 180 -17.58 37.89 9.92
CA ASP A 180 -17.20 39.22 10.43
C ASP A 180 -17.89 40.36 9.69
N LYS A 181 -18.76 40.07 8.71
CA LYS A 181 -19.53 41.06 7.89
C LYS A 181 -21.01 41.10 8.22
N GLU A 182 -21.52 40.30 9.12
CA GLU A 182 -22.88 40.37 9.67
C GLU A 182 -22.89 41.10 11.04
#